data_ebf6bda2908c8d1b6559ecd96f50b397
#
_entry.id   ebf6bda2908c8d1b6559ecd96f50b397
#
_cell.length_a   1.000
_cell.length_b   1.000
_cell.length_c   1.000
_cell.angle_alpha   90.00
_cell.angle_beta   90.00
_cell.angle_gamma   90.00
#
_symmetry.space_group_name_H-M   'P 1'
#
loop_
_entity.id
_entity.type
_entity.pdbx_description
1 polymer ?
#
loop_
_entity_poly.entity_id
_entity_poly.type
_entity_poly.pdbx_seq_one_letter_code
_entity_poly.pdbx_strand_id
1 'polypeptide(L)'
;SHGNFLHRIFERAMKLPSNESFDRRLEQAISETSQEREFQAIYQESLEAQFAKEVLLDVARATGHILRHNRDVETIQEEAVFGGKEQAFVQLDDGRNVYVRGKVDRIDRLKTSDAIGVVDYKSSLTQFNFPLFFNGLNSQLPTYLAALKKEGNRDFFGAMYLEMTEPIQSLQTVKTLSKAVAETNKSMKYQGLFLEKEMQNLGEFYNKNKTYQLSDEEFQLLLDYNAFIYKKAAEKILSGEFAINPYTENGRSIAPYVQQYQSITGFEANYHLGQARFLDKIELEDGKQPRGEKIKHAWMNKIREELER
;
A
#
# COMPACT_ATOMS: atom_id res chain seq x y z
N SER A 1 -3.99 9.33 15.61
CA SER A 1 -3.25 8.09 15.79
C SER A 1 -1.77 8.28 15.45
N HIS A 2 -0.92 7.39 15.93
CA HIS A 2 0.54 7.41 15.68
C HIS A 2 0.88 7.39 14.19
N GLY A 3 0.15 6.63 13.38
CA GLY A 3 0.32 6.60 11.93
C GLY A 3 0.11 7.97 11.28
N ASN A 4 -0.88 8.72 11.73
CA ASN A 4 -1.15 10.06 11.22
C ASN A 4 -0.02 11.04 11.54
N PHE A 5 0.64 10.90 12.69
CA PHE A 5 1.78 11.72 13.06
C PHE A 5 2.96 11.55 12.09
N LEU A 6 3.34 10.30 11.81
CA LEU A 6 4.41 9.98 10.85
C LEU A 6 4.05 10.46 9.43
N HIS A 7 2.84 10.19 8.97
CA HIS A 7 2.37 10.67 7.67
C HIS A 7 2.48 12.18 7.55
N ARG A 8 2.04 12.90 8.56
CA ARG A 8 2.09 14.38 8.57
C ARG A 8 3.53 14.90 8.53
N ILE A 9 4.46 14.25 9.22
CA ILE A 9 5.87 14.61 9.18
C ILE A 9 6.43 14.48 7.77
N PHE A 10 6.21 13.34 7.10
CA PHE A 10 6.74 13.11 5.75
C PHE A 10 6.08 13.99 4.70
N GLU A 11 4.76 14.15 4.75
CA GLU A 11 4.04 15.07 3.90
C GLU A 11 4.62 16.48 3.98
N ARG A 12 4.86 16.96 5.20
CA ARG A 12 5.41 18.30 5.41
C ARG A 12 6.87 18.41 4.98
N ALA A 13 7.72 17.42 5.29
CA ALA A 13 9.12 17.40 4.88
C ALA A 13 9.28 17.49 3.37
N MET A 14 8.43 16.79 2.63
CA MET A 14 8.46 16.76 1.18
C MET A 14 7.98 18.07 0.55
N LYS A 15 7.08 18.80 1.19
CA LYS A 15 6.58 20.10 0.71
C LYS A 15 7.52 21.27 0.97
N LEU A 16 8.50 21.11 1.85
CA LEU A 16 9.48 22.16 2.14
C LEU A 16 10.43 22.37 0.92
N PRO A 17 10.98 23.59 0.75
CA PRO A 17 11.83 23.92 -0.38
C PRO A 17 13.01 22.94 -0.53
N SER A 18 13.24 22.46 -1.75
CA SER A 18 14.28 21.46 -2.06
C SER A 18 15.71 22.02 -2.05
N ASN A 19 15.89 23.32 -1.87
CA ASN A 19 17.21 23.95 -1.74
C ASN A 19 17.89 23.67 -0.41
N GLU A 20 17.16 23.15 0.58
CA GLU A 20 17.73 22.69 1.84
C GLU A 20 17.98 21.18 1.80
N SER A 21 18.93 20.71 2.63
CA SER A 21 19.18 19.28 2.77
C SER A 21 17.93 18.56 3.26
N PHE A 22 17.74 17.32 2.84
CA PHE A 22 16.60 16.52 3.29
C PHE A 22 16.56 16.38 4.82
N ASP A 23 17.73 16.25 5.48
CA ASP A 23 17.81 16.17 6.95
C ASP A 23 17.25 17.41 7.62
N ARG A 24 17.55 18.61 7.12
CA ARG A 24 16.98 19.86 7.63
C ARG A 24 15.48 19.94 7.43
N ARG A 25 15.00 19.56 6.25
CA ARG A 25 13.56 19.51 5.95
C ARG A 25 12.82 18.56 6.87
N LEU A 26 13.40 17.39 7.12
CA LEU A 26 12.83 16.38 8.02
C LEU A 26 12.76 16.91 9.47
N GLU A 27 13.84 17.47 9.99
CA GLU A 27 13.88 18.02 11.35
C GLU A 27 12.93 19.21 11.49
N GLN A 28 12.81 20.07 10.51
CA GLN A 28 11.82 21.16 10.49
C GLN A 28 10.40 20.60 10.49
N ALA A 29 10.10 19.61 9.67
CA ALA A 29 8.80 18.96 9.61
C ALA A 29 8.44 18.29 10.95
N ILE A 30 9.39 17.64 11.61
CA ILE A 30 9.24 17.07 12.95
C ILE A 30 8.86 18.15 13.96
N SER A 31 9.61 19.26 13.96
CA SER A 31 9.37 20.37 14.88
C SER A 31 7.98 20.97 14.69
N GLU A 32 7.62 21.31 13.48
CA GLU A 32 6.33 21.92 13.15
C GLU A 32 5.14 20.98 13.44
N THR A 33 5.26 19.71 13.07
CA THR A 33 4.19 18.73 13.32
C THR A 33 4.01 18.47 14.81
N SER A 34 5.10 18.44 15.57
CA SER A 34 5.07 18.27 17.02
C SER A 34 4.37 19.42 17.75
N GLN A 35 4.28 20.60 17.14
CA GLN A 35 3.60 21.78 17.69
C GLN A 35 2.10 21.84 17.35
N GLU A 36 1.61 20.98 16.47
CA GLU A 36 0.18 20.93 16.16
C GLU A 36 -0.62 20.50 17.39
N ARG A 37 -1.71 21.21 17.69
CA ARG A 37 -2.53 20.98 18.89
C ARG A 37 -3.00 19.54 19.05
N GLU A 38 -3.36 18.92 17.94
CA GLU A 38 -3.79 17.51 17.92
C GLU A 38 -2.72 16.59 18.48
N PHE A 39 -1.48 16.74 18.02
CA PHE A 39 -0.37 15.90 18.44
C PHE A 39 0.16 16.26 19.81
N GLN A 40 0.17 17.53 20.17
CA GLN A 40 0.49 17.96 21.54
C GLN A 40 -0.46 17.33 22.57
N ALA A 41 -1.77 17.37 22.30
CA ALA A 41 -2.76 16.77 23.17
C ALA A 41 -2.50 15.26 23.40
N ILE A 42 -2.21 14.52 22.33
CA ILE A 42 -1.94 13.09 22.41
C ILE A 42 -0.67 12.78 23.22
N TYR A 43 0.42 13.51 22.98
CA TYR A 43 1.74 13.16 23.51
C TYR A 43 2.10 13.86 24.82
N GLN A 44 1.27 14.74 25.33
CA GLN A 44 1.43 15.36 26.66
C GLN A 44 0.66 14.65 27.77
N GLU A 45 -0.20 13.71 27.45
CA GLU A 45 -1.10 13.06 28.41
C GLU A 45 -0.38 12.19 29.46
N SER A 46 0.76 11.60 29.10
CA SER A 46 1.49 10.69 29.98
C SER A 46 2.97 10.57 29.62
N LEU A 47 3.77 10.05 30.55
CA LEU A 47 5.17 9.69 30.26
C LEU A 47 5.30 8.63 29.18
N GLU A 48 4.37 7.67 29.16
CA GLU A 48 4.31 6.63 28.14
C GLU A 48 4.06 7.22 26.74
N ALA A 49 3.15 8.19 26.63
CA ALA A 49 2.86 8.89 25.40
C ALA A 49 4.07 9.73 24.92
N GLN A 50 4.76 10.41 25.81
CA GLN A 50 5.99 11.15 25.48
C GLN A 50 7.08 10.22 24.98
N PHE A 51 7.23 9.08 25.62
CA PHE A 51 8.18 8.04 25.21
C PHE A 51 7.83 7.44 23.84
N ALA A 52 6.55 7.16 23.61
CA ALA A 52 6.05 6.70 22.31
C ALA A 52 6.38 7.71 21.21
N LYS A 53 6.25 9.02 21.48
CA LYS A 53 6.64 10.08 20.55
C LYS A 53 8.12 9.99 20.16
N GLU A 54 9.04 9.84 21.14
CA GLU A 54 10.46 9.74 20.87
C GLU A 54 10.80 8.55 19.97
N VAL A 55 10.12 7.43 20.18
CA VAL A 55 10.27 6.24 19.30
C VAL A 55 9.82 6.52 17.89
N LEU A 56 8.68 7.18 17.73
CA LEU A 56 8.16 7.57 16.41
C LEU A 56 9.11 8.54 15.69
N LEU A 57 9.75 9.45 16.41
CA LEU A 57 10.76 10.34 15.84
C LEU A 57 12.00 9.56 15.36
N ASP A 58 12.43 8.54 16.10
CA ASP A 58 13.51 7.65 15.65
C ASP A 58 13.12 6.86 14.41
N VAL A 59 11.89 6.37 14.33
CA VAL A 59 11.35 5.72 13.12
C VAL A 59 11.30 6.70 11.95
N ALA A 60 10.89 7.94 12.17
CA ALA A 60 10.87 8.98 11.14
C ALA A 60 12.27 9.24 10.59
N ARG A 61 13.28 9.37 11.45
CA ARG A 61 14.67 9.58 11.04
C ARG A 61 15.23 8.37 10.29
N ALA A 62 14.89 7.16 10.70
CA ALA A 62 15.28 5.94 10.01
C ALA A 62 14.67 5.85 8.60
N THR A 63 13.40 6.16 8.47
CA THR A 63 12.72 6.23 7.17
C THR A 63 13.35 7.32 6.30
N GLY A 64 13.66 8.47 6.90
CA GLY A 64 14.38 9.57 6.24
C GLY A 64 15.75 9.12 5.71
N HIS A 65 16.45 8.26 6.42
CA HIS A 65 17.72 7.68 5.96
C HIS A 65 17.52 6.90 4.65
N ILE A 66 16.50 6.06 4.56
CA ILE A 66 16.18 5.33 3.33
C ILE A 66 15.89 6.30 2.19
N LEU A 67 15.05 7.30 2.41
CA LEU A 67 14.69 8.29 1.40
C LEU A 67 15.91 9.06 0.88
N ARG A 68 16.83 9.43 1.77
CA ARG A 68 18.05 10.15 1.42
C ARG A 68 19.06 9.31 0.66
N HIS A 69 19.20 8.03 1.02
CA HIS A 69 20.23 7.14 0.46
C HIS A 69 19.73 6.32 -0.73
N ASN A 70 18.45 6.30 -1.00
CA ASN A 70 17.92 5.67 -2.21
C ASN A 70 18.17 6.55 -3.42
N ARG A 71 19.27 6.28 -4.13
CA ARG A 71 19.71 7.04 -5.30
C ARG A 71 19.18 6.49 -6.63
N ASP A 72 18.43 5.41 -6.60
CA ASP A 72 17.88 4.75 -7.80
C ASP A 72 16.74 5.55 -8.41
N VAL A 73 16.03 6.30 -7.57
CA VAL A 73 14.82 7.02 -7.94
C VAL A 73 14.90 8.50 -7.65
N GLU A 74 14.06 9.23 -8.35
CA GLU A 74 13.74 10.63 -8.11
C GLU A 74 12.24 10.75 -7.83
N THR A 75 11.85 11.41 -6.75
CA THR A 75 10.45 11.71 -6.48
C THR A 75 9.98 12.80 -7.42
N ILE A 76 8.97 12.51 -8.23
CA ILE A 76 8.44 13.46 -9.22
C ILE A 76 7.12 14.09 -8.81
N GLN A 77 6.39 13.47 -7.90
CA GLN A 77 5.12 13.99 -7.41
C GLN A 77 4.82 13.46 -6.02
N GLU A 78 4.22 14.31 -5.19
CA GLU A 78 3.75 13.98 -3.85
C GLU A 78 2.27 14.24 -3.77
N GLU A 79 1.58 13.48 -2.93
CA GLU A 79 0.12 13.55 -2.78
C GLU A 79 -0.61 13.59 -4.14
N ALA A 80 -0.22 12.69 -5.05
CA ALA A 80 -0.78 12.64 -6.39
C ALA A 80 -2.23 12.16 -6.36
N VAL A 81 -3.13 13.03 -6.76
CA VAL A 81 -4.55 12.67 -6.97
C VAL A 81 -4.69 12.02 -8.33
N PHE A 82 -5.42 10.91 -8.38
CA PHE A 82 -5.73 10.22 -9.63
C PHE A 82 -7.22 9.95 -9.74
N GLY A 83 -7.65 9.67 -10.99
CA GLY A 83 -9.04 9.35 -11.30
C GLY A 83 -9.97 10.56 -11.22
N GLY A 84 -11.25 10.30 -11.24
CA GLY A 84 -12.31 11.29 -11.22
C GLY A 84 -13.36 11.05 -12.30
N LYS A 85 -14.22 12.03 -12.52
CA LYS A 85 -15.37 11.90 -13.43
C LYS A 85 -15.02 12.04 -14.93
N GLU A 86 -13.80 12.46 -15.24
CA GLU A 86 -13.38 12.73 -16.63
C GLU A 86 -13.01 11.45 -17.39
N GLN A 87 -12.58 10.41 -16.67
CA GLN A 87 -12.18 9.15 -17.26
C GLN A 87 -12.78 7.97 -16.50
N ALA A 88 -13.55 7.12 -17.20
CA ALA A 88 -14.09 5.90 -16.63
C ALA A 88 -12.97 4.92 -16.28
N PHE A 89 -13.06 4.33 -15.09
CA PHE A 89 -12.15 3.27 -14.67
C PHE A 89 -12.53 1.93 -15.30
N VAL A 90 -13.82 1.60 -15.24
CA VAL A 90 -14.40 0.45 -15.96
C VAL A 90 -15.78 0.84 -16.52
N GLN A 91 -16.20 0.13 -17.57
CA GLN A 91 -17.53 0.25 -18.15
C GLN A 91 -18.31 -1.04 -17.89
N LEU A 92 -19.55 -0.91 -17.43
CA LEU A 92 -20.47 -2.03 -17.26
C LEU A 92 -21.07 -2.47 -18.59
N ASP A 93 -21.64 -3.67 -18.63
CA ASP A 93 -22.25 -4.24 -19.84
C ASP A 93 -23.43 -3.41 -20.36
N ASP A 94 -24.12 -2.68 -19.50
CA ASP A 94 -25.22 -1.79 -19.85
C ASP A 94 -24.78 -0.38 -20.30
N GLY A 95 -23.46 -0.16 -20.43
CA GLY A 95 -22.87 1.10 -20.88
C GLY A 95 -22.62 2.12 -19.77
N ARG A 96 -23.05 1.86 -18.55
CA ARG A 96 -22.74 2.73 -17.40
C ARG A 96 -21.26 2.67 -17.05
N ASN A 97 -20.71 3.80 -16.59
CA ASN A 97 -19.31 3.93 -16.23
C ASN A 97 -19.11 3.88 -14.73
N VAL A 98 -18.02 3.25 -14.31
CA VAL A 98 -17.53 3.27 -12.93
C VAL A 98 -16.32 4.19 -12.87
N TYR A 99 -16.35 5.14 -11.95
CA TYR A 99 -15.28 6.09 -11.72
C TYR A 99 -14.59 5.80 -10.40
N VAL A 100 -13.27 5.94 -10.38
CA VAL A 100 -12.43 5.76 -9.21
C VAL A 100 -11.65 7.03 -8.96
N ARG A 101 -11.58 7.45 -7.73
CA ARG A 101 -10.79 8.60 -7.31
C ARG A 101 -9.97 8.23 -6.09
N GLY A 102 -8.73 8.62 -6.06
CA GLY A 102 -7.87 8.39 -4.92
C GLY A 102 -6.64 9.29 -4.91
N LYS A 103 -5.81 9.07 -3.93
CA LYS A 103 -4.56 9.79 -3.75
C LYS A 103 -3.46 8.79 -3.38
N VAL A 104 -2.30 8.93 -4.00
CA VAL A 104 -1.08 8.22 -3.62
C VAL A 104 -0.15 9.18 -2.90
N ASP A 105 0.61 8.66 -1.95
CA ASP A 105 1.50 9.51 -1.16
C ASP A 105 2.66 10.06 -1.98
N ARG A 106 3.21 9.24 -2.89
CA ARG A 106 4.37 9.63 -3.70
C ARG A 106 4.45 8.87 -5.01
N ILE A 107 4.90 9.54 -6.05
CA ILE A 107 5.29 8.92 -7.32
C ILE A 107 6.78 9.14 -7.53
N ASP A 108 7.51 8.06 -7.74
CA ASP A 108 8.94 8.04 -8.04
C ASP A 108 9.18 7.66 -9.50
N ARG A 109 10.31 8.11 -10.02
CA ARG A 109 10.81 7.75 -11.35
C ARG A 109 12.19 7.11 -11.22
N LEU A 110 12.40 5.97 -11.86
CA LEU A 110 13.72 5.37 -11.99
C LEU A 110 14.62 6.26 -12.86
N LYS A 111 15.82 6.56 -12.38
CA LYS A 111 16.79 7.40 -13.13
C LYS A 111 17.33 6.70 -14.38
N THR A 112 17.36 5.37 -14.37
CA THR A 112 17.94 4.56 -15.45
C THR A 112 16.97 4.26 -16.59
N SER A 113 15.68 4.17 -16.34
CA SER A 113 14.67 3.75 -17.33
C SER A 113 13.48 4.69 -17.48
N ASP A 114 13.38 5.73 -16.66
CA ASP A 114 12.22 6.62 -16.55
C ASP A 114 10.90 5.92 -16.13
N ALA A 115 10.96 4.65 -15.78
CA ALA A 115 9.79 3.92 -15.28
C ALA A 115 9.30 4.50 -13.95
N ILE A 116 8.00 4.48 -13.75
CA ILE A 116 7.32 5.09 -12.61
C ILE A 116 6.97 4.05 -11.56
N GLY A 117 7.15 4.40 -10.30
CA GLY A 117 6.70 3.64 -9.14
C GLY A 117 5.79 4.46 -8.25
N VAL A 118 4.79 3.80 -7.69
CA VAL A 118 3.83 4.39 -6.75
C VAL A 118 4.20 3.96 -5.34
N VAL A 119 4.25 4.91 -4.42
CA VAL A 119 4.58 4.65 -3.02
C VAL A 119 3.45 5.09 -2.12
N ASP A 120 3.05 4.20 -1.22
CA ASP A 120 2.08 4.43 -0.17
C ASP A 120 2.72 4.16 1.19
N TYR A 121 2.65 5.14 2.10
CA TYR A 121 3.20 5.00 3.44
C TYR A 121 2.24 4.23 4.33
N LYS A 122 2.76 3.25 5.06
CA LYS A 122 1.98 2.44 6.02
C LYS A 122 2.62 2.48 7.40
N SER A 123 1.80 2.57 8.43
CA SER A 123 2.24 2.56 9.84
C SER A 123 2.47 1.15 10.40
N SER A 124 2.17 0.13 9.63
CA SER A 124 2.35 -1.28 10.03
C SER A 124 2.85 -2.12 8.86
N LEU A 125 3.33 -3.32 9.17
CA LEU A 125 3.78 -4.27 8.15
C LEU A 125 2.65 -4.55 7.16
N THR A 126 2.87 -4.14 5.93
CA THR A 126 1.90 -4.27 4.85
C THR A 126 2.59 -4.87 3.63
N GLN A 127 2.01 -5.94 3.10
CA GLN A 127 2.47 -6.55 1.86
C GLN A 127 1.26 -6.93 1.01
N PHE A 128 1.48 -7.01 -0.30
CA PHE A 128 0.46 -7.47 -1.22
C PHE A 128 0.08 -8.92 -0.92
N ASN A 129 -1.21 -9.19 -0.85
CA ASN A 129 -1.76 -10.49 -0.49
C ASN A 129 -2.60 -11.03 -1.65
N PHE A 130 -2.10 -12.02 -2.36
CA PHE A 130 -2.78 -12.60 -3.52
C PHE A 130 -4.15 -13.20 -3.21
N PRO A 131 -4.33 -13.99 -2.12
CA PRO A 131 -5.64 -14.48 -1.73
C PRO A 131 -6.67 -13.37 -1.50
N LEU A 132 -6.29 -12.33 -0.76
CA LEU A 132 -7.17 -11.18 -0.51
C LEU A 132 -7.50 -10.45 -1.81
N PHE A 133 -6.51 -10.23 -2.66
CA PHE A 133 -6.71 -9.60 -3.97
C PHE A 133 -7.68 -10.39 -4.85
N PHE A 134 -7.49 -11.68 -4.96
CA PHE A 134 -8.39 -12.55 -5.72
C PHE A 134 -9.83 -12.43 -5.24
N ASN A 135 -10.05 -12.29 -3.95
CA ASN A 135 -11.36 -12.11 -3.31
C ASN A 135 -11.84 -10.64 -3.26
N GLY A 136 -11.15 -9.73 -3.93
CA GLY A 136 -11.56 -8.32 -4.04
C GLY A 136 -11.21 -7.43 -2.85
N LEU A 137 -10.26 -7.81 -2.01
CA LEU A 137 -9.99 -7.12 -0.74
C LEU A 137 -8.65 -6.40 -0.64
N ASN A 138 -7.71 -6.64 -1.53
CA ASN A 138 -6.40 -6.00 -1.54
C ASN A 138 -6.08 -5.44 -2.93
N SER A 139 -6.87 -4.47 -3.36
CA SER A 139 -6.80 -3.89 -4.70
C SER A 139 -6.15 -2.50 -4.75
N GLN A 140 -5.62 -2.00 -3.65
CA GLN A 140 -5.05 -0.65 -3.59
C GLN A 140 -3.92 -0.43 -4.61
N LEU A 141 -2.87 -1.24 -4.57
CA LEU A 141 -1.73 -1.09 -5.49
C LEU A 141 -2.13 -1.32 -6.95
N PRO A 142 -2.86 -2.37 -7.31
CA PRO A 142 -3.33 -2.55 -8.68
C PRO A 142 -4.21 -1.40 -9.18
N THR A 143 -5.05 -0.83 -8.32
CA THR A 143 -5.90 0.32 -8.67
C THR A 143 -5.08 1.57 -8.97
N TYR A 144 -4.06 1.87 -8.17
CA TYR A 144 -3.15 2.98 -8.43
C TYR A 144 -2.46 2.84 -9.79
N LEU A 145 -1.91 1.66 -10.06
CA LEU A 145 -1.24 1.36 -11.34
C LEU A 145 -2.22 1.48 -12.53
N ALA A 146 -3.41 0.92 -12.41
CA ALA A 146 -4.42 0.98 -13.46
C ALA A 146 -4.88 2.41 -13.74
N ALA A 147 -5.13 3.20 -12.72
CA ALA A 147 -5.55 4.58 -12.85
C ALA A 147 -4.46 5.45 -13.50
N LEU A 148 -3.22 5.33 -13.06
CA LEU A 148 -2.10 6.07 -13.64
C LEU A 148 -1.78 5.64 -15.07
N LYS A 149 -1.94 4.37 -15.39
CA LYS A 149 -1.78 3.87 -16.77
C LYS A 149 -2.82 4.46 -17.71
N LYS A 150 -4.02 4.71 -17.25
CA LYS A 150 -5.09 5.39 -18.03
C LYS A 150 -4.80 6.88 -18.26
N GLU A 151 -4.16 7.54 -17.31
CA GLU A 151 -3.84 8.98 -17.40
C GLU A 151 -2.68 9.29 -18.35
N GLY A 152 -1.85 8.32 -18.69
CA GLY A 152 -0.73 8.51 -19.59
C GLY A 152 -0.06 7.19 -20.00
N ASN A 153 0.60 7.21 -21.16
CA ASN A 153 1.35 6.06 -21.67
C ASN A 153 2.73 6.02 -20.97
N ARG A 154 2.79 5.46 -19.77
CA ARG A 154 3.98 5.37 -18.94
C ARG A 154 4.33 3.93 -18.62
N ASP A 155 5.63 3.63 -18.56
CA ASP A 155 6.14 2.39 -18.03
C ASP A 155 6.21 2.45 -16.49
N PHE A 156 5.99 1.32 -15.85
CA PHE A 156 6.01 1.20 -14.39
C PHE A 156 7.13 0.27 -13.95
N PHE A 157 7.76 0.56 -12.81
CA PHE A 157 8.63 -0.39 -12.12
C PHE A 157 7.95 -1.08 -10.94
N GLY A 158 6.86 -0.53 -10.44
CA GLY A 158 6.10 -1.15 -9.37
C GLY A 158 5.12 -0.24 -8.67
N ALA A 159 4.42 -0.80 -7.74
CA ALA A 159 3.62 -0.12 -6.74
C ALA A 159 3.93 -0.73 -5.37
N MET A 160 4.20 0.09 -4.38
CA MET A 160 4.80 -0.38 -3.14
C MET A 160 4.33 0.35 -1.91
N TYR A 161 4.45 -0.32 -0.81
CA TYR A 161 4.32 0.21 0.53
C TYR A 161 5.70 0.51 1.10
N LEU A 162 5.86 1.67 1.71
CA LEU A 162 6.99 1.93 2.61
C LEU A 162 6.46 1.90 4.03
N GLU A 163 6.92 0.90 4.76
CA GLU A 163 6.48 0.65 6.11
C GLU A 163 7.18 1.58 7.09
N MET A 164 6.39 2.22 7.92
CA MET A 164 6.84 3.00 9.06
C MET A 164 6.44 2.25 10.32
N THR A 165 7.16 1.16 10.63
CA THR A 165 6.79 0.23 11.71
C THR A 165 6.94 0.89 13.07
N GLU A 166 5.89 0.77 13.89
CA GLU A 166 5.97 1.08 15.32
C GLU A 166 6.58 -0.10 16.07
N PRO A 167 7.78 0.05 16.66
CA PRO A 167 8.37 -1.00 17.48
C PRO A 167 7.71 -1.14 18.86
N ILE A 168 6.55 -0.53 19.09
CA ILE A 168 5.98 -0.27 20.42
C ILE A 168 5.15 -1.42 21.00
N GLN A 169 4.81 -2.44 20.24
CA GLN A 169 3.83 -3.45 20.71
C GLN A 169 4.29 -4.35 21.86
N SER A 170 5.55 -4.28 22.29
CA SER A 170 6.06 -5.18 23.33
C SER A 170 7.13 -4.62 24.27
N LEU A 171 7.18 -3.31 24.46
CA LEU A 171 8.31 -2.69 25.14
C LEU A 171 8.16 -2.65 26.65
N GLN A 172 8.99 -3.44 27.31
CA GLN A 172 9.11 -3.40 28.76
C GLN A 172 10.26 -2.52 29.27
N THR A 173 11.24 -2.15 28.42
CA THR A 173 12.39 -1.33 28.81
C THR A 173 12.97 -0.50 27.67
N VAL A 174 13.65 0.60 27.99
CA VAL A 174 14.34 1.50 27.04
C VAL A 174 15.39 0.77 26.19
N LYS A 175 16.12 -0.20 26.77
CA LYS A 175 17.12 -0.99 26.04
C LYS A 175 16.51 -1.88 24.97
N THR A 176 15.36 -2.46 25.25
CA THR A 176 14.61 -3.27 24.30
C THR A 176 14.10 -2.41 23.13
N LEU A 177 13.72 -1.17 23.41
CA LEU A 177 13.29 -0.21 22.42
C LEU A 177 14.39 0.16 21.44
N SER A 178 15.55 0.57 21.94
CA SER A 178 16.69 0.95 21.11
C SER A 178 17.12 -0.18 20.18
N LYS A 179 17.09 -1.42 20.68
CA LYS A 179 17.38 -2.61 19.88
C LYS A 179 16.34 -2.84 18.81
N ALA A 180 15.06 -2.72 19.15
CA ALA A 180 13.94 -2.89 18.21
C ALA A 180 13.99 -1.83 17.09
N VAL A 181 14.30 -0.59 17.41
CA VAL A 181 14.48 0.49 16.41
C VAL A 181 15.67 0.17 15.49
N ALA A 182 16.80 -0.26 16.03
CA ALA A 182 17.97 -0.62 15.22
C ALA A 182 17.70 -1.81 14.29
N GLU A 183 16.96 -2.81 14.74
CA GLU A 183 16.54 -3.95 13.91
C GLU A 183 15.53 -3.52 12.83
N THR A 184 14.59 -2.65 13.17
CA THR A 184 13.64 -2.07 12.20
C THR A 184 14.37 -1.31 11.10
N ASN A 185 15.39 -0.51 11.43
CA ASN A 185 16.19 0.24 10.46
C ASN A 185 16.89 -0.67 9.45
N LYS A 186 17.35 -1.84 9.89
CA LYS A 186 18.01 -2.83 9.02
C LYS A 186 17.03 -3.57 8.11
N SER A 187 15.78 -3.72 8.54
CA SER A 187 14.76 -4.48 7.84
C SER A 187 13.78 -3.63 7.02
N MET A 188 13.81 -2.31 7.16
CA MET A 188 12.93 -1.40 6.42
C MET A 188 13.24 -1.45 4.94
N LYS A 189 12.25 -1.90 4.16
CA LYS A 189 12.32 -1.98 2.70
C LYS A 189 10.98 -1.64 2.09
N TYR A 190 11.02 -1.20 0.85
CA TYR A 190 9.82 -1.12 0.04
C TYR A 190 9.28 -2.52 -0.22
N GLN A 191 8.02 -2.73 0.15
CA GLN A 191 7.25 -3.95 -0.09
C GLN A 191 6.21 -3.67 -1.17
N GLY A 192 5.73 -4.67 -1.85
CA GLY A 192 4.67 -4.52 -2.83
C GLY A 192 4.89 -5.35 -4.08
N LEU A 193 4.50 -4.81 -5.22
CA LEU A 193 4.58 -5.46 -6.52
C LEU A 193 5.60 -4.74 -7.40
N PHE A 194 6.50 -5.50 -8.00
CA PHE A 194 7.55 -4.97 -8.86
C PHE A 194 7.51 -5.63 -10.24
N LEU A 195 7.85 -4.86 -11.27
CA LEU A 195 8.06 -5.39 -12.61
C LEU A 195 9.44 -6.09 -12.66
N GLU A 196 9.44 -7.37 -13.00
CA GLU A 196 10.65 -8.19 -13.06
C GLU A 196 11.75 -7.57 -13.92
N LYS A 197 11.38 -7.01 -15.06
CA LYS A 197 12.34 -6.34 -15.99
C LYS A 197 13.06 -5.14 -15.40
N GLU A 198 12.54 -4.52 -14.35
CA GLU A 198 13.12 -3.35 -13.70
C GLU A 198 13.91 -3.69 -12.43
N MET A 199 13.87 -4.94 -11.98
CA MET A 199 14.52 -5.34 -10.71
C MET A 199 16.02 -5.09 -10.71
N GLN A 200 16.69 -5.18 -11.84
CA GLN A 200 18.11 -4.87 -11.99
C GLN A 200 18.44 -3.40 -11.70
N ASN A 201 17.46 -2.50 -11.81
CA ASN A 201 17.60 -1.07 -11.56
C ASN A 201 17.23 -0.68 -10.11
N LEU A 202 16.79 -1.63 -9.31
CA LEU A 202 16.36 -1.44 -7.94
C LEU A 202 17.43 -1.97 -6.95
N GLY A 203 17.89 -1.10 -6.05
CA GLY A 203 18.92 -1.39 -5.08
C GLY A 203 18.41 -2.09 -3.81
N GLU A 204 19.19 -1.92 -2.75
CA GLU A 204 19.03 -2.64 -1.48
C GLU A 204 17.76 -2.30 -0.69
N PHE A 205 17.14 -1.14 -0.95
CA PHE A 205 15.95 -0.69 -0.23
C PHE A 205 14.65 -1.35 -0.70
N TYR A 206 14.71 -2.19 -1.70
CA TYR A 206 13.55 -2.88 -2.28
C TYR A 206 13.57 -4.37 -1.95
N ASN A 207 12.40 -4.92 -1.62
CA ASN A 207 12.26 -6.36 -1.40
C ASN A 207 12.51 -7.13 -2.70
N LYS A 208 13.45 -8.07 -2.66
CA LYS A 208 13.86 -8.89 -3.81
C LYS A 208 13.16 -10.24 -3.89
N ASN A 209 12.12 -10.47 -3.09
CA ASN A 209 11.38 -11.73 -3.13
C ASN A 209 10.68 -11.91 -4.47
N LYS A 210 11.01 -12.98 -5.18
CA LYS A 210 10.46 -13.30 -6.50
C LYS A 210 8.94 -13.51 -6.53
N THR A 211 8.33 -13.83 -5.39
CA THR A 211 6.87 -13.93 -5.26
C THR A 211 6.17 -12.64 -5.71
N TYR A 212 6.80 -11.49 -5.53
CA TYR A 212 6.21 -10.17 -5.80
C TYR A 212 6.78 -9.50 -7.05
N GLN A 213 7.55 -10.25 -7.85
CA GLN A 213 8.07 -9.80 -9.14
C GLN A 213 7.17 -10.31 -10.26
N LEU A 214 6.64 -9.40 -11.08
CA LEU A 214 5.68 -9.70 -12.13
C LEU A 214 6.34 -9.55 -13.50
N SER A 215 6.08 -10.49 -14.41
CA SER A 215 6.30 -10.28 -15.83
C SER A 215 5.31 -9.25 -16.39
N ASP A 216 5.56 -8.74 -17.59
CA ASP A 216 4.63 -7.81 -18.25
C ASP A 216 3.24 -8.45 -18.45
N GLU A 217 3.19 -9.74 -18.78
CA GLU A 217 1.94 -10.49 -18.90
C GLU A 217 1.22 -10.61 -17.55
N GLU A 218 1.93 -10.97 -16.49
CA GLU A 218 1.36 -11.09 -15.14
C GLU A 218 0.88 -9.73 -14.61
N PHE A 219 1.60 -8.66 -14.91
CA PHE A 219 1.19 -7.30 -14.58
C PHE A 219 -0.13 -6.92 -15.27
N GLN A 220 -0.25 -7.17 -16.57
CA GLN A 220 -1.48 -6.89 -17.30
C GLN A 220 -2.65 -7.75 -16.80
N LEU A 221 -2.40 -9.01 -16.51
CA LEU A 221 -3.39 -9.92 -15.96
C LEU A 221 -3.93 -9.45 -14.60
N LEU A 222 -3.04 -8.94 -13.76
CA LEU A 222 -3.41 -8.35 -12.48
C LEU A 222 -4.30 -7.12 -12.65
N LEU A 223 -3.99 -6.24 -13.59
CA LEU A 223 -4.81 -5.06 -13.90
C LEU A 223 -6.17 -5.45 -14.48
N ASP A 224 -6.22 -6.43 -15.37
CA ASP A 224 -7.45 -6.93 -15.98
C ASP A 224 -8.38 -7.54 -14.90
N TYR A 225 -7.81 -8.33 -14.00
CA TYR A 225 -8.57 -8.91 -12.90
C TYR A 225 -9.06 -7.85 -11.91
N ASN A 226 -8.26 -6.84 -11.63
CA ASN A 226 -8.67 -5.72 -10.80
C ASN A 226 -9.87 -4.97 -11.40
N ALA A 227 -9.86 -4.72 -12.71
CA ALA A 227 -11.00 -4.14 -13.43
C ALA A 227 -12.25 -5.03 -13.35
N PHE A 228 -12.07 -6.33 -13.49
CA PHE A 228 -13.15 -7.32 -13.35
C PHE A 228 -13.76 -7.32 -11.94
N ILE A 229 -12.96 -7.21 -10.88
CA ILE A 229 -13.42 -7.07 -9.50
C ILE A 229 -14.29 -5.82 -9.34
N TYR A 230 -13.85 -4.68 -9.84
CA TYR A 230 -14.61 -3.43 -9.78
C TYR A 230 -15.92 -3.52 -10.54
N LYS A 231 -15.90 -4.11 -11.73
CA LYS A 231 -17.10 -4.32 -12.52
C LYS A 231 -18.12 -5.19 -11.79
N LYS A 232 -17.71 -6.32 -11.23
CA LYS A 232 -18.58 -7.19 -10.44
C LYS A 232 -19.14 -6.50 -9.20
N ALA A 233 -18.31 -5.76 -8.48
CA ALA A 233 -18.74 -5.02 -7.30
C ALA A 233 -19.81 -3.97 -7.66
N ALA A 234 -19.60 -3.21 -8.73
CA ALA A 234 -20.54 -2.22 -9.20
C ALA A 234 -21.87 -2.84 -9.66
N GLU A 235 -21.83 -3.95 -10.38
CA GLU A 235 -23.04 -4.68 -10.82
C GLU A 235 -23.86 -5.18 -9.63
N LYS A 236 -23.22 -5.68 -8.59
CA LYS A 236 -23.90 -6.10 -7.35
C LYS A 236 -24.53 -4.92 -6.60
N ILE A 237 -23.85 -3.80 -6.51
CA ILE A 237 -24.38 -2.58 -5.90
C ILE A 237 -25.62 -2.11 -6.65
N LEU A 238 -25.57 -2.06 -7.98
CA LEU A 238 -26.65 -1.59 -8.82
C LEU A 238 -27.86 -2.55 -8.87
N SER A 239 -27.64 -3.84 -8.65
CA SER A 239 -28.72 -4.83 -8.54
C SER A 239 -29.39 -4.86 -7.16
N GLY A 240 -28.93 -4.06 -6.21
CA GLY A 240 -29.45 -4.04 -4.85
C GLY A 240 -28.99 -5.22 -3.97
N GLU A 241 -28.07 -6.02 -4.43
CA GLU A 241 -27.46 -7.11 -3.65
C GLU A 241 -26.44 -6.58 -2.65
N PHE A 242 -26.90 -5.82 -1.65
CA PHE A 242 -26.08 -5.25 -0.60
C PHE A 242 -25.86 -6.22 0.58
N ALA A 243 -25.35 -7.39 0.34
CA ALA A 243 -24.88 -8.24 1.45
C ALA A 243 -23.36 -8.28 1.43
N ILE A 244 -22.72 -7.36 2.14
CA ILE A 244 -21.31 -7.51 2.43
C ILE A 244 -21.18 -8.45 3.62
N ASN A 245 -20.89 -9.69 3.31
CA ASN A 245 -20.54 -10.66 4.33
C ASN A 245 -19.07 -10.46 4.72
N PRO A 246 -18.74 -10.33 6.00
CA PRO A 246 -17.35 -10.23 6.41
C PRO A 246 -16.60 -11.50 5.99
N TYR A 247 -15.46 -11.32 5.37
CA TYR A 247 -14.57 -12.43 5.05
C TYR A 247 -13.79 -12.85 6.29
N THR A 248 -13.48 -14.12 6.37
CA THR A 248 -12.58 -14.65 7.39
C THR A 248 -11.40 -15.36 6.74
N GLU A 249 -10.23 -15.24 7.36
CA GLU A 249 -9.03 -15.98 7.02
C GLU A 249 -8.54 -16.66 8.30
N ASN A 250 -8.39 -17.98 8.27
CA ASN A 250 -7.99 -18.78 9.44
C ASN A 250 -8.83 -18.49 10.70
N GLY A 251 -10.12 -18.27 10.55
CA GLY A 251 -11.06 -17.97 11.64
C GLY A 251 -10.97 -16.56 12.21
N ARG A 252 -10.17 -15.67 11.61
CA ARG A 252 -10.05 -14.26 12.01
C ARG A 252 -10.78 -13.34 11.01
N SER A 253 -11.45 -12.33 11.54
CA SER A 253 -12.07 -11.31 10.69
C SER A 253 -11.03 -10.51 9.92
N ILE A 254 -11.28 -10.29 8.62
CA ILE A 254 -10.48 -9.45 7.75
C ILE A 254 -11.10 -8.06 7.53
N ALA A 255 -12.07 -7.68 8.35
CA ALA A 255 -12.76 -6.39 8.28
C ALA A 255 -11.82 -5.16 8.12
N PRO A 256 -10.63 -5.11 8.75
CA PRO A 256 -9.69 -4.01 8.55
C PRO A 256 -9.24 -3.83 7.10
N TYR A 257 -9.12 -4.90 6.33
CA TYR A 257 -8.75 -4.83 4.91
C TYR A 257 -9.87 -4.23 4.05
N VAL A 258 -11.10 -4.43 4.45
CA VAL A 258 -12.28 -3.89 3.77
C VAL A 258 -12.31 -2.36 3.85
N GLN A 259 -11.85 -1.76 4.94
CA GLN A 259 -11.75 -0.31 5.09
C GLN A 259 -10.79 0.33 4.08
N GLN A 260 -9.70 -0.35 3.74
CA GLN A 260 -8.78 0.12 2.69
C GLN A 260 -9.46 0.16 1.33
N TYR A 261 -10.30 -0.80 1.04
CA TYR A 261 -11.08 -0.86 -0.18
C TYR A 261 -12.06 0.31 -0.31
N GLN A 262 -12.72 0.69 0.79
CA GLN A 262 -13.65 1.83 0.82
C GLN A 262 -12.99 3.17 0.50
N SER A 263 -11.80 3.40 1.03
CA SER A 263 -11.10 4.67 0.83
C SER A 263 -10.68 4.91 -0.62
N ILE A 264 -10.55 3.85 -1.41
CA ILE A 264 -10.11 3.90 -2.80
C ILE A 264 -11.28 4.06 -3.76
N THR A 265 -12.39 3.37 -3.48
CA THR A 265 -13.49 3.26 -4.44
C THR A 265 -14.45 4.45 -4.42
N GLY A 266 -14.43 5.30 -3.39
CA GLY A 266 -15.47 6.32 -3.18
C GLY A 266 -16.87 5.71 -2.97
N PHE A 267 -16.98 4.39 -2.95
CA PHE A 267 -18.19 3.70 -2.56
C PHE A 267 -18.29 3.73 -1.04
N GLU A 268 -19.14 4.57 -0.50
CA GLU A 268 -19.61 4.43 0.87
C GLU A 268 -20.49 3.18 0.95
N ALA A 269 -19.86 2.03 1.00
CA ALA A 269 -20.58 0.83 1.33
C ALA A 269 -20.88 0.86 2.82
N ASN A 270 -22.13 1.13 3.18
CA ASN A 270 -22.63 0.87 4.52
C ASN A 270 -22.59 -0.64 4.72
N TYR A 271 -21.55 -1.13 5.42
CA TYR A 271 -21.39 -2.54 5.68
C TYR A 271 -22.38 -3.00 6.72
N HIS A 272 -23.38 -3.74 6.28
CA HIS A 272 -24.09 -4.61 7.19
C HIS A 272 -23.21 -5.84 7.44
N LEU A 273 -22.76 -6.01 8.66
CA LEU A 273 -22.09 -7.20 9.15
C LEU A 273 -23.06 -8.38 9.04
N GLY A 274 -23.13 -8.97 7.87
CA GLY A 274 -23.91 -10.16 7.60
C GLY A 274 -23.15 -11.42 8.00
N GLN A 275 -23.51 -12.55 7.39
CA GLN A 275 -22.82 -13.83 7.64
C GLN A 275 -21.37 -13.78 7.13
N ALA A 276 -20.43 -14.28 7.93
CA ALA A 276 -19.03 -14.43 7.52
C ALA A 276 -18.90 -15.39 6.34
N ARG A 277 -18.07 -15.02 5.38
CA ARG A 277 -17.77 -15.80 4.19
C ARG A 277 -16.30 -16.22 4.21
N PHE A 278 -16.02 -17.48 3.86
CA PHE A 278 -14.65 -17.94 3.74
C PHE A 278 -14.02 -17.44 2.43
N LEU A 279 -12.73 -17.07 2.51
CA LEU A 279 -11.95 -16.74 1.33
C LEU A 279 -11.70 -18.00 0.49
N ASP A 280 -11.70 -17.85 -0.83
CA ASP A 280 -11.21 -18.88 -1.72
C ASP A 280 -9.74 -19.18 -1.44
N LYS A 281 -9.38 -20.44 -1.42
CA LYS A 281 -8.03 -20.93 -1.13
C LYS A 281 -7.54 -21.79 -2.29
N ILE A 282 -6.22 -21.85 -2.42
CA ILE A 282 -5.56 -22.80 -3.32
C ILE A 282 -4.85 -23.83 -2.46
N GLU A 283 -5.14 -25.10 -2.72
CA GLU A 283 -4.40 -26.24 -2.20
C GLU A 283 -3.70 -26.96 -3.37
N LEU A 284 -2.46 -27.38 -3.15
CA LEU A 284 -1.75 -28.21 -4.10
C LEU A 284 -2.29 -29.65 -4.04
N GLU A 285 -2.01 -30.47 -5.08
CA GLU A 285 -2.47 -31.86 -5.18
C GLU A 285 -2.06 -32.72 -3.97
N ASP A 286 -0.97 -32.37 -3.29
CA ASP A 286 -0.50 -33.03 -2.06
C ASP A 286 -1.14 -32.48 -0.77
N GLY A 287 -2.14 -31.62 -0.87
CA GLY A 287 -2.83 -30.98 0.25
C GLY A 287 -2.03 -29.90 0.95
N LYS A 288 -0.87 -29.51 0.41
CA LYS A 288 -0.05 -28.44 0.96
C LYS A 288 -0.39 -27.09 0.37
N GLN A 289 -0.17 -26.04 1.14
CA GLN A 289 -0.26 -24.68 0.65
C GLN A 289 0.97 -24.33 -0.23
N PRO A 290 0.78 -23.59 -1.35
CA PRO A 290 1.92 -23.11 -2.14
C PRO A 290 2.81 -22.20 -1.31
N ARG A 291 4.12 -22.24 -1.55
CA ARG A 291 5.11 -21.41 -0.85
C ARG A 291 6.03 -20.70 -1.84
N GLY A 292 6.53 -19.54 -1.41
CA GLY A 292 7.47 -18.75 -2.19
C GLY A 292 6.87 -18.31 -3.54
N GLU A 293 7.66 -18.36 -4.60
CA GLU A 293 7.25 -17.96 -5.95
C GLU A 293 6.07 -18.77 -6.50
N LYS A 294 5.89 -20.02 -6.03
CA LYS A 294 4.75 -20.86 -6.39
C LYS A 294 3.40 -20.24 -6.00
N ILE A 295 3.37 -19.40 -4.97
CA ILE A 295 2.17 -18.65 -4.56
C ILE A 295 1.71 -17.78 -5.71
N LYS A 296 2.60 -16.98 -6.27
CA LYS A 296 2.30 -16.08 -7.40
C LYS A 296 1.76 -16.88 -8.60
N HIS A 297 2.45 -17.91 -9.02
CA HIS A 297 2.03 -18.72 -10.19
C HIS A 297 0.67 -19.39 -9.97
N ALA A 298 0.42 -19.93 -8.78
CA ALA A 298 -0.84 -20.57 -8.46
C ALA A 298 -2.02 -19.57 -8.52
N TRP A 299 -1.86 -18.39 -7.96
CA TRP A 299 -2.90 -17.37 -7.99
C TRP A 299 -3.07 -16.74 -9.37
N MET A 300 -2.00 -16.53 -10.13
CA MET A 300 -2.09 -16.06 -11.52
C MET A 300 -2.85 -17.04 -12.41
N ASN A 301 -2.64 -18.34 -12.26
CA ASN A 301 -3.40 -19.36 -12.97
C ASN A 301 -4.89 -19.32 -12.61
N LYS A 302 -5.20 -19.18 -11.31
CA LYS A 302 -6.58 -19.05 -10.85
C LYS A 302 -7.27 -17.79 -11.39
N ILE A 303 -6.56 -16.69 -11.46
CA ILE A 303 -7.03 -15.44 -12.07
C ILE A 303 -7.34 -15.63 -13.55
N ARG A 304 -6.46 -16.29 -14.32
CA ARG A 304 -6.71 -16.59 -15.74
C ARG A 304 -7.98 -17.41 -15.92
N GLU A 305 -8.14 -18.46 -15.15
CA GLU A 305 -9.34 -19.30 -15.19
C GLU A 305 -10.62 -18.51 -14.90
N GLU A 306 -10.59 -17.61 -13.93
CA GLU A 306 -11.75 -16.80 -13.57
C GLU A 306 -12.10 -15.78 -14.67
N LEU A 307 -11.10 -15.18 -15.32
CA LEU A 307 -11.31 -14.24 -16.42
C LEU A 307 -11.83 -14.90 -17.70
N GLU A 308 -11.57 -16.19 -17.90
CA GLU A 308 -12.02 -16.96 -19.05
C GLU A 308 -13.45 -17.52 -18.90
N ARG A 309 -14.03 -17.50 -17.72
CA ARG A 309 -15.42 -17.90 -17.46
C ARG A 309 -16.42 -16.83 -17.90
#